data_843f07e51d47934b541117a474c68a74
#
_entry.id   843f07e51d47934b541117a474c68a74
#
_cell.length_a   1.000
_cell.length_b   1.000
_cell.length_c   1.000
_cell.angle_alpha   90.00
_cell.angle_beta   90.00
_cell.angle_gamma   90.00
#
_symmetry.space_group_name_H-M   'P 1'
#
loop_
_entity.id
_entity.type
_entity.pdbx_description
1 polymer ?
#
loop_
_entity_poly.entity_id
_entity_poly.type
_entity_poly.pdbx_seq_one_letter_code
_entity_poly.pdbx_strand_id
1 'polypeptide(L)'
;MALTSDEIERYARHLVLPEIGGPGQGRLKAARVLVIGAGGLGAPLIQYLAAAGIGTIGIVDDDTVSLSNLQRQIIHGTPDLGRPKVESAADAVARLNPNVTVVAHPIRIDAASAEALAAAYDVVADGSDNFATRYAVSDACYRARRPLVTAALGRFDGTLTTIRAHETGPDGAPNPTYRCLFPNPPPPGTVPPCAEAGVLGALAGVMGSLMAMEVIRAVTGFGEPLVGRLLMVDARAMRFETLGYAWDEANPLSGAVPSQA
;
A
#
# COMPACT_ATOMS: atom_id res chain seq x y z
N MET A 1 4.99 -0.13 23.63
CA MET A 1 4.33 -1.27 24.32
C MET A 1 5.32 -2.41 24.47
N ALA A 2 5.36 -3.12 25.61
CA ALA A 2 6.20 -4.30 25.76
C ALA A 2 5.63 -5.46 24.92
N LEU A 3 6.52 -6.32 24.40
CA LEU A 3 6.13 -7.57 23.74
C LEU A 3 5.87 -8.64 24.79
N THR A 4 4.86 -9.49 24.57
CA THR A 4 4.64 -10.69 25.37
C THR A 4 5.64 -11.78 24.98
N SER A 5 5.74 -12.86 25.78
CA SER A 5 6.62 -14.00 25.47
C SER A 5 6.29 -14.63 24.12
N ASP A 6 4.99 -14.80 23.82
CA ASP A 6 4.53 -15.36 22.54
C ASP A 6 4.88 -14.44 21.36
N GLU A 7 4.79 -13.12 21.55
CA GLU A 7 5.20 -12.15 20.54
C GLU A 7 6.71 -12.16 20.32
N ILE A 8 7.51 -12.33 21.37
CA ILE A 8 8.97 -12.47 21.27
C ILE A 8 9.32 -13.70 20.43
N GLU A 9 8.66 -14.83 20.68
CA GLU A 9 8.85 -16.05 19.89
C GLU A 9 8.39 -15.83 18.43
N ARG A 10 7.19 -15.28 18.22
CA ARG A 10 6.62 -15.02 16.91
C ARG A 10 7.50 -14.12 16.04
N TYR A 11 8.03 -13.05 16.62
CA TYR A 11 8.82 -12.05 15.89
C TYR A 11 10.33 -12.23 16.06
N ALA A 12 10.78 -13.38 16.57
CA ALA A 12 12.21 -13.62 16.85
C ALA A 12 13.12 -13.33 15.65
N ARG A 13 12.67 -13.60 14.42
CA ARG A 13 13.44 -13.33 13.19
C ARG A 13 13.57 -11.83 12.87
N HIS A 14 12.62 -11.01 13.28
CA HIS A 14 12.74 -9.54 13.21
C HIS A 14 13.62 -9.01 14.34
N LEU A 15 13.50 -9.58 15.54
CA LEU A 15 14.22 -9.11 16.73
C LEU A 15 15.74 -9.28 16.61
N VAL A 16 16.22 -10.23 15.81
CA VAL A 16 17.66 -10.43 15.57
C VAL A 16 18.23 -9.57 14.45
N LEU A 17 17.40 -8.83 13.70
CA LEU A 17 17.86 -7.87 12.70
C LEU A 17 18.22 -6.56 13.40
N PRO A 18 19.50 -6.10 13.34
CA PRO A 18 19.92 -4.89 14.04
C PRO A 18 19.10 -3.64 13.66
N GLU A 19 18.66 -3.55 12.40
CA GLU A 19 17.90 -2.43 11.85
C GLU A 19 16.46 -2.38 12.34
N ILE A 20 15.91 -3.50 12.81
CA ILE A 20 14.55 -3.61 13.36
C ILE A 20 14.61 -3.77 14.86
N GLY A 21 15.12 -4.88 15.35
CA GLY A 21 15.26 -5.20 16.76
C GLY A 21 13.98 -5.04 17.58
N GLY A 22 14.12 -4.97 18.88
CA GLY A 22 12.99 -4.69 19.79
C GLY A 22 12.31 -3.32 19.56
N PRO A 23 13.08 -2.24 19.36
CA PRO A 23 12.49 -0.92 19.06
C PRO A 23 11.67 -0.89 17.78
N GLY A 24 12.17 -1.49 16.70
CA GLY A 24 11.43 -1.58 15.42
C GLY A 24 10.16 -2.41 15.54
N GLN A 25 10.25 -3.58 16.21
CA GLN A 25 9.07 -4.40 16.46
C GLN A 25 8.05 -3.70 17.35
N GLY A 26 8.49 -2.89 18.31
CA GLY A 26 7.61 -2.04 19.12
C GLY A 26 6.88 -0.99 18.28
N ARG A 27 7.56 -0.39 17.27
CA ARG A 27 6.93 0.53 16.31
C ARG A 27 5.90 -0.18 15.45
N LEU A 28 6.21 -1.38 14.93
CA LEU A 28 5.26 -2.19 14.16
C LEU A 28 3.99 -2.51 14.97
N LYS A 29 4.15 -2.95 16.22
CA LYS A 29 3.04 -3.23 17.13
C LYS A 29 2.17 -2.01 17.44
N ALA A 30 2.75 -0.82 17.48
CA ALA A 30 2.01 0.42 17.73
C ALA A 30 1.36 0.99 16.46
N ALA A 31 1.84 0.64 15.28
CA ALA A 31 1.44 1.23 14.02
C ALA A 31 0.02 0.86 13.60
N ARG A 32 -0.63 1.81 12.94
CA ARG A 32 -1.93 1.70 12.28
C ARG A 32 -1.72 1.87 10.77
N VAL A 33 -2.01 0.86 9.99
CA VAL A 33 -1.84 0.88 8.52
C VAL A 33 -3.19 0.73 7.84
N LEU A 34 -3.51 1.64 6.91
CA LEU A 34 -4.69 1.54 6.07
C LEU A 34 -4.30 0.86 4.74
N VAL A 35 -4.98 -0.21 4.39
CA VAL A 35 -4.82 -0.90 3.11
C VAL A 35 -6.06 -0.66 2.26
N ILE A 36 -5.86 -0.06 1.08
CA ILE A 36 -6.91 0.17 0.08
C ILE A 36 -6.88 -0.99 -0.91
N GLY A 37 -7.94 -1.79 -0.91
CA GLY A 37 -8.09 -2.99 -1.73
C GLY A 37 -7.59 -4.26 -1.03
N ALA A 38 -8.47 -5.26 -0.91
CA ALA A 38 -8.15 -6.63 -0.50
C ALA A 38 -8.04 -7.57 -1.73
N GLY A 39 -7.62 -6.99 -2.86
CA GLY A 39 -7.46 -7.67 -4.14
C GLY A 39 -6.10 -8.36 -4.30
N GLY A 40 -5.60 -8.41 -5.56
CA GLY A 40 -4.34 -9.09 -5.88
C GLY A 40 -3.11 -8.53 -5.17
N LEU A 41 -2.96 -7.20 -5.10
CA LEU A 41 -1.89 -6.52 -4.36
C LEU A 41 -2.13 -6.56 -2.85
N GLY A 42 -3.37 -6.30 -2.43
CA GLY A 42 -3.75 -6.25 -1.01
C GLY A 42 -3.62 -7.60 -0.31
N ALA A 43 -3.89 -8.71 -0.99
CA ALA A 43 -3.83 -10.04 -0.39
C ALA A 43 -2.46 -10.38 0.23
N PRO A 44 -1.34 -10.39 -0.50
CA PRO A 44 -0.02 -10.62 0.08
C PRO A 44 0.42 -9.49 1.01
N LEU A 45 0.09 -8.23 0.69
CA LEU A 45 0.39 -7.08 1.54
C LEU A 45 -0.20 -7.27 2.95
N ILE A 46 -1.51 -7.50 3.07
CA ILE A 46 -2.20 -7.69 4.35
C ILE A 46 -1.61 -8.86 5.13
N GLN A 47 -1.33 -9.99 4.45
CA GLN A 47 -0.76 -11.17 5.11
C GLN A 47 0.63 -10.89 5.68
N TYR A 48 1.51 -10.22 4.93
CA TYR A 48 2.85 -9.89 5.43
C TYR A 48 2.84 -8.81 6.52
N LEU A 49 1.94 -7.82 6.46
CA LEU A 49 1.77 -6.86 7.54
C LEU A 49 1.26 -7.52 8.82
N ALA A 50 0.31 -8.43 8.70
CA ALA A 50 -0.19 -9.22 9.83
C ALA A 50 0.91 -10.13 10.42
N ALA A 51 1.66 -10.85 9.57
CA ALA A 51 2.78 -11.67 10.00
C ALA A 51 3.89 -10.87 10.68
N ALA A 52 4.16 -9.65 10.19
CA ALA A 52 5.12 -8.72 10.78
C ALA A 52 4.66 -8.11 12.11
N GLY A 53 3.39 -8.23 12.47
CA GLY A 53 2.83 -7.73 13.71
C GLY A 53 2.52 -6.24 13.71
N ILE A 54 1.99 -5.71 12.59
CA ILE A 54 1.34 -4.38 12.57
C ILE A 54 0.16 -4.42 13.53
N GLY A 55 0.11 -3.48 14.48
CA GLY A 55 -0.88 -3.52 15.56
C GLY A 55 -2.33 -3.36 15.09
N THR A 56 -2.56 -2.48 14.10
CA THR A 56 -3.89 -2.29 13.51
C THR A 56 -3.80 -2.20 11.99
N ILE A 57 -4.59 -3.01 11.29
CA ILE A 57 -4.73 -2.96 9.83
C ILE A 57 -6.17 -2.57 9.51
N GLY A 58 -6.36 -1.37 8.93
CA GLY A 58 -7.61 -0.98 8.29
C GLY A 58 -7.66 -1.57 6.89
N ILE A 59 -8.76 -2.18 6.49
CA ILE A 59 -8.94 -2.76 5.15
C ILE A 59 -10.16 -2.14 4.50
N VAL A 60 -9.97 -1.47 3.37
CA VAL A 60 -11.04 -0.84 2.57
C VAL A 60 -11.24 -1.65 1.30
N ASP A 61 -12.43 -2.20 1.12
CA ASP A 61 -12.84 -2.90 -0.11
C ASP A 61 -14.37 -3.06 -0.09
N ASP A 62 -15.05 -2.75 -1.18
CA ASP A 62 -16.52 -2.83 -1.31
C ASP A 62 -16.99 -4.09 -2.02
N ASP A 63 -16.07 -4.93 -2.50
CA ASP A 63 -16.37 -6.13 -3.26
C ASP A 63 -16.64 -7.37 -2.39
N THR A 64 -17.21 -8.38 -3.05
CA THR A 64 -17.29 -9.76 -2.56
C THR A 64 -16.29 -10.67 -3.26
N VAL A 65 -15.94 -11.77 -2.61
CA VAL A 65 -15.03 -12.78 -3.16
C VAL A 65 -15.71 -13.53 -4.30
N SER A 66 -15.08 -13.56 -5.47
CA SER A 66 -15.52 -14.34 -6.62
C SER A 66 -14.50 -15.41 -7.02
N LEU A 67 -14.96 -16.46 -7.70
CA LEU A 67 -14.08 -17.58 -8.11
C LEU A 67 -12.92 -17.11 -8.99
N SER A 68 -13.16 -16.17 -9.90
CA SER A 68 -12.13 -15.60 -10.78
C SER A 68 -11.07 -14.76 -10.04
N ASN A 69 -11.33 -14.39 -8.79
CA ASN A 69 -10.37 -13.68 -7.96
C ASN A 69 -9.29 -14.61 -7.38
N LEU A 70 -9.62 -15.87 -7.08
CA LEU A 70 -8.79 -16.77 -6.27
C LEU A 70 -7.43 -17.08 -6.90
N GLN A 71 -7.27 -16.93 -8.22
CA GLN A 71 -5.99 -17.15 -8.90
C GLN A 71 -4.90 -16.11 -8.54
N ARG A 72 -5.29 -14.96 -7.88
CA ARG A 72 -4.35 -13.90 -7.49
C ARG A 72 -4.63 -13.27 -6.12
N GLN A 73 -5.81 -13.45 -5.56
CA GLN A 73 -6.23 -12.89 -4.26
C GLN A 73 -6.12 -13.96 -3.18
N ILE A 74 -4.88 -14.38 -2.89
CA ILE A 74 -4.54 -15.57 -2.09
C ILE A 74 -4.90 -15.50 -0.60
N ILE A 75 -5.38 -14.36 -0.11
CA ILE A 75 -5.89 -14.21 1.25
C ILE A 75 -7.28 -14.84 1.41
N HIS A 76 -8.02 -14.98 0.29
CA HIS A 76 -9.34 -15.59 0.22
C HIS A 76 -9.25 -17.04 -0.23
N GLY A 77 -10.22 -17.85 0.16
CA GLY A 77 -10.33 -19.25 -0.26
C GLY A 77 -11.71 -19.57 -0.85
N THR A 78 -11.85 -20.79 -1.40
CA THR A 78 -13.14 -21.27 -1.94
C THR A 78 -14.30 -21.17 -0.95
N PRO A 79 -14.12 -21.42 0.36
CA PRO A 79 -15.20 -21.23 1.34
C PRO A 79 -15.68 -19.78 1.49
N ASP A 80 -14.89 -18.80 1.02
CA ASP A 80 -15.20 -17.37 1.15
C ASP A 80 -16.03 -16.82 -0.01
N LEU A 81 -16.36 -17.63 -1.02
CA LEU A 81 -17.15 -17.18 -2.17
C LEU A 81 -18.45 -16.49 -1.75
N GLY A 82 -18.66 -15.28 -2.30
CA GLY A 82 -19.82 -14.43 -2.00
C GLY A 82 -19.72 -13.61 -0.71
N ARG A 83 -18.74 -13.85 0.15
CA ARG A 83 -18.51 -13.06 1.36
C ARG A 83 -17.86 -11.71 1.03
N PRO A 84 -18.09 -10.65 1.82
CA PRO A 84 -17.33 -9.41 1.71
C PRO A 84 -15.82 -9.68 1.83
N LYS A 85 -15.00 -9.10 0.93
CA LYS A 85 -13.54 -9.31 0.94
C LYS A 85 -12.92 -8.86 2.26
N VAL A 86 -13.38 -7.75 2.84
CA VAL A 86 -12.86 -7.24 4.11
C VAL A 86 -13.07 -8.21 5.28
N GLU A 87 -14.19 -8.95 5.30
CA GLU A 87 -14.47 -9.96 6.33
C GLU A 87 -13.61 -11.21 6.16
N SER A 88 -13.53 -11.73 4.92
CA SER A 88 -12.66 -12.86 4.60
C SER A 88 -11.19 -12.56 4.93
N ALA A 89 -10.72 -11.34 4.61
CA ALA A 89 -9.39 -10.89 4.96
C ALA A 89 -9.19 -10.78 6.49
N ALA A 90 -10.17 -10.28 7.22
CA ALA A 90 -10.10 -10.22 8.70
C ALA A 90 -9.96 -11.60 9.33
N ASP A 91 -10.74 -12.59 8.86
CA ASP A 91 -10.62 -13.99 9.32
C ASP A 91 -9.24 -14.58 8.98
N ALA A 92 -8.70 -14.28 7.80
CA ALA A 92 -7.36 -14.73 7.41
C ALA A 92 -6.28 -14.14 8.31
N VAL A 93 -6.36 -12.84 8.64
CA VAL A 93 -5.45 -12.17 9.58
C VAL A 93 -5.57 -12.78 10.97
N ALA A 94 -6.78 -13.00 11.49
CA ALA A 94 -7.00 -13.58 12.82
C ALA A 94 -6.39 -14.99 12.96
N ARG A 95 -6.47 -15.79 11.89
CA ARG A 95 -5.82 -17.13 11.86
C ARG A 95 -4.30 -17.04 11.80
N LEU A 96 -3.76 -16.05 11.10
CA LEU A 96 -2.32 -15.87 10.93
C LEU A 96 -1.68 -15.26 12.19
N ASN A 97 -2.27 -14.20 12.70
CA ASN A 97 -1.73 -13.47 13.87
C ASN A 97 -2.87 -12.85 14.70
N PRO A 98 -3.31 -13.50 15.78
CA PRO A 98 -4.41 -13.01 16.62
C PRO A 98 -4.07 -11.73 17.41
N ASN A 99 -2.80 -11.29 17.41
CA ASN A 99 -2.38 -10.04 18.06
C ASN A 99 -2.63 -8.80 17.21
N VAL A 100 -3.07 -8.97 15.95
CA VAL A 100 -3.34 -7.89 15.01
C VAL A 100 -4.82 -7.55 15.02
N THR A 101 -5.14 -6.28 15.22
CA THR A 101 -6.52 -5.79 15.12
C THR A 101 -6.84 -5.43 13.67
N VAL A 102 -7.92 -5.99 13.12
CA VAL A 102 -8.44 -5.60 11.82
C VAL A 102 -9.64 -4.67 11.99
N VAL A 103 -9.64 -3.56 11.26
CA VAL A 103 -10.78 -2.65 11.12
C VAL A 103 -11.28 -2.76 9.68
N ALA A 104 -12.41 -3.45 9.50
CA ALA A 104 -13.03 -3.62 8.18
C ALA A 104 -13.83 -2.37 7.78
N HIS A 105 -13.55 -1.86 6.58
CA HIS A 105 -14.28 -0.76 5.96
C HIS A 105 -14.90 -1.27 4.64
N PRO A 106 -16.13 -1.85 4.68
CA PRO A 106 -16.81 -2.37 3.49
C PRO A 106 -17.41 -1.24 2.66
N ILE A 107 -16.59 -0.35 2.18
CA ILE A 107 -16.98 0.84 1.43
C ILE A 107 -16.09 1.02 0.21
N ARG A 108 -16.65 1.66 -0.82
CA ARG A 108 -15.88 2.23 -1.90
C ARG A 108 -15.30 3.57 -1.45
N ILE A 109 -13.97 3.68 -1.51
CA ILE A 109 -13.30 4.91 -1.14
C ILE A 109 -13.49 5.97 -2.23
N ASP A 110 -13.79 7.19 -1.83
CA ASP A 110 -13.93 8.37 -2.66
C ASP A 110 -13.15 9.56 -2.06
N ALA A 111 -13.19 10.69 -2.73
CA ALA A 111 -12.47 11.88 -2.26
C ALA A 111 -12.95 12.40 -0.89
N ALA A 112 -14.22 12.18 -0.54
CA ALA A 112 -14.79 12.65 0.72
C ALA A 112 -14.37 11.76 1.90
N SER A 113 -14.35 10.43 1.70
CA SER A 113 -13.98 9.44 2.73
C SER A 113 -12.47 9.27 2.87
N ALA A 114 -11.70 9.48 1.79
CA ALA A 114 -10.27 9.20 1.73
C ALA A 114 -9.47 10.00 2.75
N GLU A 115 -9.75 11.29 2.93
CA GLU A 115 -8.97 12.16 3.84
C GLU A 115 -9.21 11.79 5.32
N ALA A 116 -10.46 11.58 5.71
CA ALA A 116 -10.80 11.15 7.06
C ALA A 116 -10.18 9.79 7.40
N LEU A 117 -10.22 8.85 6.46
CA LEU A 117 -9.59 7.54 6.61
C LEU A 117 -8.06 7.67 6.67
N ALA A 118 -7.43 8.40 5.75
CA ALA A 118 -5.99 8.58 5.78
C ALA A 118 -5.51 9.21 7.10
N ALA A 119 -6.22 10.21 7.62
CA ALA A 119 -5.87 10.87 8.87
C ALA A 119 -5.90 9.94 10.10
N ALA A 120 -6.72 8.88 10.06
CA ALA A 120 -6.89 7.92 11.16
C ALA A 120 -5.78 6.86 11.26
N TYR A 121 -4.86 6.81 10.28
CA TYR A 121 -3.79 5.83 10.19
C TYR A 121 -2.42 6.50 10.04
N ASP A 122 -1.35 5.77 10.36
CA ASP A 122 0.03 6.28 10.29
C ASP A 122 0.62 6.17 8.88
N VAL A 123 0.24 5.12 8.15
CA VAL A 123 0.67 4.83 6.77
C VAL A 123 -0.54 4.34 5.98
N VAL A 124 -0.63 4.77 4.73
CA VAL A 124 -1.62 4.26 3.76
C VAL A 124 -0.91 3.44 2.70
N ALA A 125 -1.47 2.29 2.36
CA ALA A 125 -0.99 1.44 1.28
C ALA A 125 -2.11 1.24 0.25
N ASP A 126 -1.88 1.72 -0.98
CA ASP A 126 -2.87 1.68 -2.05
C ASP A 126 -2.55 0.59 -3.06
N GLY A 127 -3.35 -0.49 -3.02
CA GLY A 127 -3.36 -1.60 -3.96
C GLY A 127 -4.59 -1.60 -4.88
N SER A 128 -5.23 -0.44 -5.07
CA SER A 128 -6.41 -0.32 -5.94
C SER A 128 -6.05 -0.51 -7.42
N ASP A 129 -7.03 -0.88 -8.21
CA ASP A 129 -6.89 -1.17 -9.65
C ASP A 129 -7.51 -0.09 -10.56
N ASN A 130 -7.89 1.05 -9.99
CA ASN A 130 -8.51 2.13 -10.73
C ASN A 130 -7.89 3.50 -10.43
N PHE A 131 -7.82 4.35 -11.45
CA PHE A 131 -7.19 5.66 -11.35
C PHE A 131 -7.93 6.62 -10.42
N ALA A 132 -9.27 6.61 -10.40
CA ALA A 132 -10.05 7.52 -9.56
C ALA A 132 -9.68 7.35 -8.08
N THR A 133 -9.61 6.10 -7.61
CA THR A 133 -9.19 5.78 -6.25
C THR A 133 -7.75 6.22 -5.99
N ARG A 134 -6.80 5.93 -6.90
CA ARG A 134 -5.38 6.29 -6.73
C ARG A 134 -5.19 7.79 -6.54
N TYR A 135 -5.82 8.60 -7.39
CA TYR A 135 -5.73 10.05 -7.26
C TYR A 135 -6.40 10.56 -5.98
N ALA A 136 -7.59 10.07 -5.65
CA ALA A 136 -8.29 10.44 -4.42
C ALA A 136 -7.46 10.11 -3.17
N VAL A 137 -6.91 8.90 -3.09
CA VAL A 137 -6.08 8.44 -1.96
C VAL A 137 -4.77 9.22 -1.89
N SER A 138 -4.09 9.44 -3.02
CA SER A 138 -2.84 10.20 -3.05
C SER A 138 -3.04 11.65 -2.59
N ASP A 139 -4.05 12.32 -3.11
CA ASP A 139 -4.36 13.69 -2.71
C ASP A 139 -4.76 13.79 -1.24
N ALA A 140 -5.52 12.80 -0.75
CA ALA A 140 -5.91 12.69 0.65
C ALA A 140 -4.69 12.48 1.57
N CYS A 141 -3.76 11.59 1.22
CA CYS A 141 -2.53 11.36 1.98
C CYS A 141 -1.67 12.62 2.09
N TYR A 142 -1.56 13.40 1.01
CA TYR A 142 -0.87 14.69 1.03
C TYR A 142 -1.52 15.65 2.03
N ARG A 143 -2.85 15.85 1.96
CA ARG A 143 -3.58 16.74 2.88
C ARG A 143 -3.54 16.26 4.32
N ALA A 144 -3.71 14.95 4.55
CA ALA A 144 -3.64 14.34 5.87
C ALA A 144 -2.21 14.22 6.42
N ARG A 145 -1.18 14.56 5.62
CA ARG A 145 0.25 14.45 5.95
C ARG A 145 0.64 13.02 6.34
N ARG A 146 0.24 12.05 5.52
CA ARG A 146 0.53 10.62 5.73
C ARG A 146 1.38 10.05 4.59
N PRO A 147 2.36 9.18 4.92
CA PRO A 147 3.06 8.41 3.91
C PRO A 147 2.08 7.52 3.13
N LEU A 148 2.29 7.43 1.81
CA LEU A 148 1.56 6.56 0.90
C LEU A 148 2.53 5.59 0.23
N VAL A 149 2.25 4.30 0.30
CA VAL A 149 2.89 3.26 -0.52
C VAL A 149 1.89 2.86 -1.59
N THR A 150 2.21 3.07 -2.86
CA THR A 150 1.28 2.77 -3.97
C THR A 150 1.95 1.91 -5.03
N ALA A 151 1.22 0.92 -5.52
CA ALA A 151 1.66 0.03 -6.58
C ALA A 151 0.60 -0.12 -7.67
N ALA A 152 1.06 -0.46 -8.86
CA ALA A 152 0.21 -0.79 -9.99
C ALA A 152 0.67 -2.09 -10.65
N LEU A 153 -0.28 -2.79 -11.26
CA LEU A 153 -0.03 -4.01 -12.04
C LEU A 153 -0.51 -3.82 -13.46
N GLY A 154 0.31 -4.27 -14.41
CA GLY A 154 -0.08 -4.62 -15.77
C GLY A 154 -0.14 -6.13 -15.94
N ARG A 155 -0.11 -6.60 -17.19
CA ARG A 155 -0.16 -8.04 -17.52
C ARG A 155 1.01 -8.81 -16.93
N PHE A 156 2.23 -8.29 -17.15
CA PHE A 156 3.52 -8.88 -16.76
C PHE A 156 4.46 -7.84 -16.16
N ASP A 157 3.98 -6.66 -15.88
CA ASP A 157 4.74 -5.54 -15.34
C ASP A 157 4.07 -4.98 -14.09
N GLY A 158 4.85 -4.32 -13.28
CA GLY A 158 4.37 -3.64 -12.09
C GLY A 158 5.21 -2.43 -11.74
N THR A 159 4.60 -1.50 -11.01
CA THR A 159 5.30 -0.32 -10.49
C THR A 159 5.01 -0.13 -9.01
N LEU A 160 5.98 0.43 -8.28
CA LEU A 160 5.86 0.72 -6.85
C LEU A 160 6.62 1.99 -6.52
N THR A 161 6.03 2.84 -5.70
CA THR A 161 6.71 4.01 -5.12
C THR A 161 6.17 4.29 -3.71
N THR A 162 7.00 4.99 -2.91
CA THR A 162 6.61 5.53 -1.61
C THR A 162 6.57 7.06 -1.71
N ILE A 163 5.48 7.66 -1.28
CA ILE A 163 5.24 9.11 -1.34
C ILE A 163 5.18 9.66 0.08
N ARG A 164 6.05 10.63 0.37
CA ARG A 164 6.12 11.38 1.63
C ARG A 164 6.10 12.88 1.33
N ALA A 165 5.13 13.30 0.54
CA ALA A 165 5.05 14.64 -0.02
C ALA A 165 4.83 15.76 1.03
N HIS A 166 4.50 15.41 2.26
CA HIS A 166 4.40 16.32 3.40
C HIS A 166 5.76 16.59 4.08
N GLU A 167 6.83 15.96 3.63
CA GLU A 167 8.20 16.10 4.11
C GLU A 167 9.06 16.76 3.03
N THR A 168 10.23 17.25 3.43
CA THR A 168 11.28 17.75 2.52
C THR A 168 12.39 16.71 2.39
N GLY A 169 13.00 16.67 1.23
CA GLY A 169 14.18 15.86 0.97
C GLY A 169 15.43 16.36 1.70
N PRO A 170 16.53 15.58 1.65
CA PRO A 170 17.81 15.97 2.27
C PRO A 170 18.41 17.26 1.71
N ASP A 171 18.05 17.61 0.49
CA ASP A 171 18.46 18.85 -0.22
C ASP A 171 17.60 20.07 0.15
N GLY A 172 16.58 19.89 1.01
CA GLY A 172 15.61 20.92 1.39
C GLY A 172 14.50 21.14 0.37
N ALA A 173 14.49 20.43 -0.75
CA ALA A 173 13.39 20.49 -1.71
C ALA A 173 12.16 19.70 -1.21
N PRO A 174 10.94 20.07 -1.63
CA PRO A 174 9.76 19.27 -1.34
C PRO A 174 9.88 17.86 -1.91
N ASN A 175 9.43 16.83 -1.18
CA ASN A 175 9.31 15.51 -1.75
C ASN A 175 8.18 15.48 -2.81
N PRO A 176 8.35 14.69 -3.89
CA PRO A 176 7.37 14.63 -4.95
C PRO A 176 6.06 13.97 -4.50
N THR A 177 4.95 14.42 -5.10
CA THR A 177 3.64 13.79 -5.00
C THR A 177 3.45 12.75 -6.10
N TYR A 178 2.36 11.97 -6.04
CA TYR A 178 1.93 11.10 -7.14
C TYR A 178 1.70 11.88 -8.44
N ARG A 179 1.25 13.14 -8.32
CA ARG A 179 0.98 14.01 -9.47
C ARG A 179 2.24 14.59 -10.13
N CYS A 180 3.41 14.46 -9.51
CA CYS A 180 4.68 14.73 -10.17
C CYS A 180 5.06 13.63 -11.18
N LEU A 181 4.61 12.38 -10.94
CA LEU A 181 4.74 11.27 -11.90
C LEU A 181 3.61 11.25 -12.93
N PHE A 182 2.39 11.46 -12.46
CA PHE A 182 1.16 11.34 -13.24
C PHE A 182 0.28 12.56 -12.96
N PRO A 183 0.50 13.71 -13.67
CA PRO A 183 -0.22 14.96 -13.39
C PRO A 183 -1.73 14.82 -13.51
N ASN A 184 -2.18 14.10 -14.53
CA ASN A 184 -3.59 13.89 -14.83
C ASN A 184 -3.91 12.40 -15.03
N PRO A 185 -5.13 11.95 -14.67
CA PRO A 185 -5.56 10.60 -15.00
C PRO A 185 -5.59 10.39 -16.52
N PRO A 186 -5.30 9.18 -17.02
CA PRO A 186 -5.43 8.89 -18.44
C PRO A 186 -6.89 9.09 -18.90
N PRO A 187 -7.11 9.45 -20.17
CA PRO A 187 -8.46 9.56 -20.71
C PRO A 187 -9.27 8.28 -20.50
N PRO A 188 -10.57 8.37 -20.21
CA PRO A 188 -11.40 7.18 -20.02
C PRO A 188 -11.29 6.21 -21.22
N GLY A 189 -11.16 4.90 -20.94
CA GLY A 189 -11.08 3.85 -21.95
C GLY A 189 -9.70 3.65 -22.59
N THR A 190 -8.67 4.45 -22.25
CA THR A 190 -7.31 4.24 -22.81
C THR A 190 -6.53 3.10 -22.14
N VAL A 191 -6.83 2.82 -20.89
CA VAL A 191 -6.20 1.73 -20.13
C VAL A 191 -7.28 0.73 -19.74
N PRO A 192 -7.26 -0.51 -20.29
CA PRO A 192 -8.23 -1.53 -19.93
C PRO A 192 -8.05 -1.96 -18.47
N PRO A 193 -9.14 -2.24 -17.74
CA PRO A 193 -9.04 -2.78 -16.39
C PRO A 193 -8.35 -4.14 -16.38
N CYS A 194 -7.75 -4.51 -15.25
CA CYS A 194 -7.04 -5.80 -15.09
C CYS A 194 -7.92 -7.03 -15.41
N ALA A 195 -9.23 -6.92 -15.23
CA ALA A 195 -10.19 -7.96 -15.57
C ALA A 195 -10.24 -8.27 -17.08
N GLU A 196 -10.02 -7.25 -17.92
CA GLU A 196 -10.00 -7.38 -19.38
C GLU A 196 -8.59 -7.64 -19.92
N ALA A 197 -7.59 -6.97 -19.33
CA ALA A 197 -6.21 -7.08 -19.79
C ALA A 197 -5.56 -8.40 -19.40
N GLY A 198 -6.01 -9.04 -18.32
CA GLY A 198 -5.37 -10.17 -17.68
C GLY A 198 -4.21 -9.74 -16.78
N VAL A 199 -3.85 -10.58 -15.81
CA VAL A 199 -2.72 -10.38 -14.91
C VAL A 199 -2.14 -11.72 -14.47
N LEU A 200 -0.82 -11.81 -14.43
CA LEU A 200 -0.13 -12.97 -13.86
C LEU A 200 -0.27 -12.94 -12.33
N GLY A 201 -0.99 -13.91 -11.74
CA GLY A 201 -1.30 -13.90 -10.30
C GLY A 201 -0.05 -13.86 -9.40
N ALA A 202 1.00 -14.58 -9.76
CA ALA A 202 2.26 -14.56 -9.01
C ALA A 202 2.92 -13.16 -8.98
N LEU A 203 2.75 -12.35 -10.03
CA LEU A 203 3.27 -10.97 -10.05
C LEU A 203 2.56 -10.10 -9.00
N ALA A 204 1.25 -10.30 -8.78
CA ALA A 204 0.53 -9.63 -7.71
C ALA A 204 1.13 -9.99 -6.34
N GLY A 205 1.54 -11.26 -6.16
CA GLY A 205 2.26 -11.73 -4.97
C GLY A 205 3.59 -10.99 -4.75
N VAL A 206 4.41 -10.91 -5.81
CA VAL A 206 5.70 -10.18 -5.75
C VAL A 206 5.48 -8.71 -5.38
N MET A 207 4.60 -8.02 -6.12
CA MET A 207 4.39 -6.58 -5.92
C MET A 207 3.78 -6.26 -4.56
N GLY A 208 2.80 -7.05 -4.09
CA GLY A 208 2.21 -6.84 -2.77
C GLY A 208 3.19 -7.14 -1.63
N SER A 209 4.12 -8.09 -1.81
CA SER A 209 5.22 -8.34 -0.86
C SER A 209 6.22 -7.18 -0.83
N LEU A 210 6.54 -6.60 -1.98
CA LEU A 210 7.37 -5.38 -2.07
C LEU A 210 6.67 -4.18 -1.40
N MET A 211 5.35 -4.03 -1.58
CA MET A 211 4.58 -3.03 -0.83
C MET A 211 4.68 -3.24 0.68
N ALA A 212 4.58 -4.48 1.17
CA ALA A 212 4.72 -4.78 2.59
C ALA A 212 6.10 -4.36 3.13
N MET A 213 7.18 -4.60 2.38
CA MET A 213 8.53 -4.13 2.75
C MET A 213 8.59 -2.59 2.84
N GLU A 214 7.99 -1.85 1.90
CA GLU A 214 7.96 -0.38 1.94
C GLU A 214 7.14 0.13 3.13
N VAL A 215 6.00 -0.50 3.46
CA VAL A 215 5.21 -0.15 4.65
C VAL A 215 6.00 -0.40 5.93
N ILE A 216 6.64 -1.58 6.06
CA ILE A 216 7.48 -1.91 7.21
C ILE A 216 8.64 -0.90 7.32
N ARG A 217 9.26 -0.53 6.18
CA ARG A 217 10.29 0.51 6.12
C ARG A 217 9.78 1.87 6.57
N ALA A 218 8.60 2.28 6.11
CA ALA A 218 7.98 3.54 6.51
C ALA A 218 7.72 3.63 8.02
N VAL A 219 7.37 2.50 8.65
CA VAL A 219 7.10 2.40 10.10
C VAL A 219 8.39 2.31 10.92
N THR A 220 9.35 1.51 10.47
CA THR A 220 10.55 1.21 11.26
C THR A 220 11.75 2.10 10.95
N GLY A 221 11.79 2.70 9.76
CA GLY A 221 12.88 3.57 9.32
C GLY A 221 14.12 2.82 8.85
N PHE A 222 14.06 1.50 8.57
CA PHE A 222 15.21 0.79 8.06
C PHE A 222 15.47 1.09 6.58
N GLY A 223 16.75 1.17 6.20
CA GLY A 223 17.18 1.31 4.81
C GLY A 223 16.67 2.60 4.14
N GLU A 224 16.62 2.60 2.81
CA GLU A 224 16.22 3.76 2.00
C GLU A 224 14.83 3.53 1.38
N PRO A 225 13.82 4.37 1.68
CA PRO A 225 12.49 4.27 1.07
C PRO A 225 12.52 4.65 -0.41
N LEU A 226 11.50 4.21 -1.18
CA LEU A 226 11.31 4.58 -2.58
C LEU A 226 10.73 6.02 -2.75
N VAL A 227 11.13 6.97 -1.91
CA VAL A 227 10.73 8.37 -2.05
C VAL A 227 11.48 9.02 -3.20
N GLY A 228 10.76 9.61 -4.15
CA GLY A 228 11.35 10.16 -5.39
C GLY A 228 11.91 9.09 -6.35
N ARG A 229 11.53 7.83 -6.14
CA ARG A 229 11.96 6.69 -6.96
C ARG A 229 10.78 5.79 -7.30
N LEU A 230 10.63 5.48 -8.58
CA LEU A 230 9.65 4.51 -9.08
C LEU A 230 10.36 3.19 -9.38
N LEU A 231 10.06 2.16 -8.62
CA LEU A 231 10.48 0.80 -8.97
C LEU A 231 9.58 0.28 -10.08
N MET A 232 10.19 -0.19 -11.16
CA MET A 232 9.54 -0.85 -12.30
C MET A 232 9.98 -2.32 -12.34
N VAL A 233 9.02 -3.21 -12.46
CA VAL A 233 9.24 -4.66 -12.52
C VAL A 233 8.72 -5.19 -13.85
N ASP A 234 9.60 -5.84 -14.61
CA ASP A 234 9.26 -6.61 -15.82
C ASP A 234 9.40 -8.10 -15.53
N ALA A 235 8.28 -8.78 -15.32
CA ALA A 235 8.27 -10.21 -15.02
C ALA A 235 8.63 -11.11 -16.21
N ARG A 236 8.60 -10.61 -17.45
CA ARG A 236 9.01 -11.38 -18.62
C ARG A 236 10.53 -11.53 -18.68
N ALA A 237 11.25 -10.45 -18.35
CA ALA A 237 12.71 -10.41 -18.34
C ALA A 237 13.30 -10.57 -16.94
N MET A 238 12.47 -10.68 -15.89
CA MET A 238 12.87 -10.67 -14.48
C MET A 238 13.76 -9.47 -14.15
N ARG A 239 13.41 -8.29 -14.70
CA ARG A 239 14.15 -7.06 -14.47
C ARG A 239 13.45 -6.19 -13.43
N PHE A 240 14.28 -5.57 -12.61
CA PHE A 240 13.89 -4.59 -11.60
C PHE A 240 14.71 -3.33 -11.88
N GLU A 241 14.03 -2.27 -12.28
CA GLU A 241 14.66 -0.98 -12.61
C GLU A 241 14.07 0.11 -11.72
N THR A 242 14.88 1.10 -11.37
CA THR A 242 14.43 2.23 -10.57
C THR A 242 14.63 3.52 -11.34
N LEU A 243 13.55 4.25 -11.58
CA LEU A 243 13.55 5.58 -12.20
C LEU A 243 13.44 6.63 -11.10
N GLY A 244 14.37 7.60 -11.10
CA GLY A 244 14.28 8.78 -10.23
C GLY A 244 13.26 9.78 -10.76
N TYR A 245 12.52 10.42 -9.86
CA TYR A 245 11.65 11.56 -10.16
C TYR A 245 11.69 12.59 -9.04
N ALA A 246 11.48 13.85 -9.39
CA ALA A 246 11.55 14.97 -8.46
C ALA A 246 10.21 15.67 -8.32
N TRP A 247 10.11 16.55 -7.34
CA TRP A 247 8.98 17.46 -7.22
C TRP A 247 8.92 18.37 -8.46
N ASP A 248 7.71 18.53 -8.96
CA ASP A 248 7.39 19.37 -10.10
C ASP A 248 6.54 20.55 -9.61
N GLU A 249 7.03 21.77 -9.79
CA GLU A 249 6.31 22.98 -9.42
C GLU A 249 5.01 23.20 -10.21
N ALA A 250 4.89 22.56 -11.38
CA ALA A 250 3.66 22.59 -12.20
C ALA A 250 2.62 21.55 -11.75
N ASN A 251 2.92 20.69 -10.76
CA ASN A 251 1.94 19.70 -10.36
C ASN A 251 0.70 20.35 -9.69
N PRO A 252 -0.52 19.88 -10.03
CA PRO A 252 -1.76 20.57 -9.64
C PRO A 252 -2.12 20.45 -8.16
N LEU A 253 -1.40 19.64 -7.36
CA LEU A 253 -1.70 19.41 -5.94
C LEU A 253 -0.84 20.26 -5.01
N SER A 254 0.46 20.30 -5.25
CA SER A 254 1.43 20.96 -4.35
C SER A 254 2.38 21.89 -5.10
N GLY A 255 2.16 22.13 -6.37
CA GLY A 255 2.92 23.06 -7.17
C GLY A 255 2.67 24.53 -6.80
N ALA A 256 3.54 25.42 -7.26
CA ALA A 256 3.31 26.84 -7.13
C ALA A 256 2.05 27.21 -7.93
N VAL A 257 1.07 27.83 -7.26
CA VAL A 257 -0.10 28.38 -7.96
C VAL A 257 0.41 29.46 -8.88
N PRO A 258 0.19 29.39 -10.22
CA PRO A 258 0.53 30.49 -11.09
C PRO A 258 -0.16 31.75 -10.55
N SER A 259 0.59 32.80 -10.28
CA SER A 259 -0.01 34.09 -9.96
C SER A 259 -0.89 34.44 -11.17
N GLN A 260 -2.19 34.50 -10.94
CA GLN A 260 -3.11 35.00 -11.97
C GLN A 260 -2.70 36.45 -12.22
N ALA A 261 -2.04 36.66 -13.37
CA ALA A 261 -1.73 38.00 -13.88
C ALA A 261 -2.95 38.60 -14.53
#